data_ef5914b30460d7a603bf7a3fe7573547
#
_entry.id   ef5914b30460d7a603bf7a3fe7573547
#
_cell.length_a   1.000
_cell.length_b   1.000
_cell.length_c   1.000
_cell.angle_alpha   90.00
_cell.angle_beta   90.00
_cell.angle_gamma   90.00
#
_symmetry.space_group_name_H-M   'P 1'
#
loop_
_entity.id
_entity.type
_entity.pdbx_description
1 polymer ?
#
loop_
_entity_poly.entity_id
_entity_poly.type
_entity_poly.pdbx_seq_one_letter_code
_entity_poly.pdbx_strand_id
1 'polypeptide(L)'
;NRQYVTNVSKARQLTGGELARITDPYTSMSLRLQAAFGLRRGESIKIRPEWADRGDRLALKDTWTKGGRPREIPIRNAEQRQVLDEAKALAGRGSLIPAERSYVEQLRRFEYQCAAAGAHRIHGQRHQYAQTRYRELTGWPAPAAGGPRSRDLTPSQREADREARLTISEELGHEREQITAVYDRCHPRADLE
;
A
#
# COMPACT_ATOMS: atom_id res chain seq x y z
N ASN A 1 -26.20 -3.51 -8.45
CA ASN A 1 -26.13 -3.59 -6.99
C ASN A 1 -24.78 -3.07 -6.50
N ARG A 2 -24.71 -1.74 -6.24
CA ARG A 2 -23.49 -1.05 -5.78
C ARG A 2 -23.64 -0.56 -4.34
N GLN A 3 -24.15 -1.41 -3.46
CA GLN A 3 -24.32 -1.11 -2.03
C GLN A 3 -23.02 -1.18 -1.19
N TYR A 4 -21.84 -1.32 -1.83
CA TYR A 4 -20.58 -1.56 -1.13
C TYR A 4 -19.66 -0.34 -0.97
N VAL A 5 -20.11 0.86 -1.34
CA VAL A 5 -19.35 2.09 -1.10
C VAL A 5 -19.77 2.69 0.24
N THR A 6 -19.18 2.22 1.31
CA THR A 6 -19.35 2.82 2.63
C THR A 6 -18.38 3.99 2.79
N ASN A 7 -18.84 5.09 3.40
CA ASN A 7 -18.02 6.26 3.72
C ASN A 7 -17.10 6.03 4.95
N VAL A 8 -16.84 4.79 5.29
CA VAL A 8 -15.99 4.42 6.42
C VAL A 8 -14.60 4.11 5.91
N SER A 9 -13.59 4.70 6.56
CA SER A 9 -12.19 4.41 6.24
C SER A 9 -11.90 2.91 6.40
N LYS A 10 -11.29 2.33 5.38
CA LYS A 10 -10.77 0.96 5.40
C LYS A 10 -9.28 0.92 5.73
N ALA A 11 -8.69 2.08 6.03
CA ALA A 11 -7.30 2.18 6.42
C ALA A 11 -7.04 1.34 7.69
N ARG A 12 -5.92 0.67 7.69
CA ARG A 12 -5.48 -0.17 8.80
C ARG A 12 -3.97 -0.07 8.97
N GLN A 13 -3.57 0.08 10.20
CA GLN A 13 -2.20 -0.09 10.64
C GLN A 13 -2.16 -1.29 11.60
N LEU A 14 -1.23 -2.20 11.38
CA LEU A 14 -0.99 -3.30 12.31
C LEU A 14 -0.41 -2.75 13.60
N THR A 15 -0.88 -3.28 14.72
CA THR A 15 -0.31 -2.94 16.03
C THR A 15 1.03 -3.64 16.24
N GLY A 16 1.87 -3.08 17.13
CA GLY A 16 3.13 -3.72 17.54
C GLY A 16 2.90 -5.13 18.11
N GLY A 17 1.78 -5.34 18.84
CA GLY A 17 1.41 -6.64 19.38
C GLY A 17 1.01 -7.67 18.30
N GLU A 18 0.32 -7.23 17.25
CA GLU A 18 0.01 -8.11 16.10
C GLU A 18 1.29 -8.52 15.37
N LEU A 19 2.17 -7.57 15.08
CA LEU A 19 3.47 -7.85 14.44
C LEU A 19 4.36 -8.74 15.29
N ALA A 20 4.38 -8.56 16.60
CA ALA A 20 5.17 -9.37 17.52
C ALA A 20 4.72 -10.84 17.57
N ARG A 21 3.45 -11.12 17.26
CA ARG A 21 2.91 -12.49 17.17
C ARG A 21 3.24 -13.18 15.85
N ILE A 22 3.75 -12.49 14.87
CA ILE A 22 4.21 -13.06 13.61
C ILE A 22 5.63 -13.55 13.80
N THR A 23 5.82 -14.87 13.78
CA THR A 23 7.11 -15.50 14.06
C THR A 23 7.96 -15.74 12.82
N ASP A 24 7.33 -15.80 11.64
CA ASP A 24 8.06 -15.92 10.37
C ASP A 24 8.63 -14.56 9.96
N PRO A 25 9.97 -14.39 9.91
CA PRO A 25 10.59 -13.10 9.61
C PRO A 25 10.28 -12.61 8.20
N TYR A 26 10.08 -13.50 7.23
CA TYR A 26 9.71 -13.14 5.85
C TYR A 26 8.29 -12.60 5.79
N THR A 27 7.35 -13.21 6.49
CA THR A 27 5.97 -12.69 6.62
C THR A 27 5.95 -11.32 7.30
N SER A 28 6.68 -11.17 8.41
CA SER A 28 6.79 -9.89 9.13
C SER A 28 7.34 -8.79 8.21
N MET A 29 8.40 -9.09 7.48
CA MET A 29 9.00 -8.14 6.55
C MET A 29 8.07 -7.77 5.39
N SER A 30 7.35 -8.75 4.81
CA SER A 30 6.34 -8.49 3.79
C SER A 30 5.25 -7.54 4.28
N LEU A 31 4.76 -7.70 5.50
CA LEU A 31 3.78 -6.80 6.12
C LEU A 31 4.33 -5.39 6.33
N ARG A 32 5.57 -5.26 6.76
CA ARG A 32 6.23 -3.97 6.94
C ARG A 32 6.44 -3.23 5.62
N LEU A 33 6.80 -3.94 4.56
CA LEU A 33 6.91 -3.39 3.20
C LEU A 33 5.54 -2.95 2.64
N GLN A 34 4.47 -3.71 2.92
CA GLN A 34 3.11 -3.30 2.55
C GLN A 34 2.72 -1.98 3.24
N ALA A 35 3.03 -1.82 4.51
CA ALA A 35 2.75 -0.60 5.25
C ALA A 35 3.57 0.59 4.72
N ALA A 36 4.88 0.40 4.50
CA ALA A 36 5.80 1.45 4.11
C ALA A 36 5.59 1.95 2.66
N PHE A 37 5.23 1.06 1.72
CA PHE A 37 5.18 1.33 0.28
C PHE A 37 3.81 1.07 -0.36
N GLY A 38 2.81 0.69 0.41
CA GLY A 38 1.48 0.38 -0.11
C GLY A 38 1.46 -0.84 -1.04
N LEU A 39 2.37 -1.79 -0.89
CA LEU A 39 2.46 -2.97 -1.75
C LEU A 39 1.24 -3.88 -1.60
N ARG A 40 0.88 -4.58 -2.68
CA ARG A 40 -0.03 -5.72 -2.61
C ARG A 40 0.67 -6.90 -1.95
N ARG A 41 -0.10 -7.80 -1.34
CA ARG A 41 0.41 -9.03 -0.70
C ARG A 41 1.39 -9.79 -1.60
N GLY A 42 0.97 -10.10 -2.82
CA GLY A 42 1.81 -10.84 -3.76
C GLY A 42 3.10 -10.10 -4.14
N GLU A 43 3.03 -8.79 -4.28
CA GLU A 43 4.19 -7.94 -4.55
C GLU A 43 5.19 -7.98 -3.39
N SER A 44 4.71 -7.87 -2.15
CA SER A 44 5.55 -7.89 -0.95
C SER A 44 6.23 -9.24 -0.67
N ILE A 45 5.70 -10.32 -1.24
CA ILE A 45 6.29 -11.66 -1.15
C ILE A 45 7.31 -11.89 -2.28
N LYS A 46 6.96 -11.48 -3.51
CA LYS A 46 7.80 -11.70 -4.70
C LYS A 46 8.97 -10.74 -4.83
N ILE A 47 8.92 -9.59 -4.17
CA ILE A 47 9.94 -8.55 -4.28
C ILE A 47 11.33 -9.07 -3.96
N ARG A 48 12.31 -8.65 -4.75
CA ARG A 48 13.74 -8.80 -4.47
C ARG A 48 14.29 -7.45 -4.02
N PRO A 49 14.45 -7.22 -2.71
CA PRO A 49 14.74 -5.89 -2.17
C PRO A 49 16.01 -5.26 -2.72
N GLU A 50 17.08 -6.03 -2.88
CA GLU A 50 18.35 -5.54 -3.45
C GLU A 50 18.16 -5.03 -4.90
N TRP A 51 17.41 -5.76 -5.71
CA TRP A 51 17.12 -5.32 -7.09
C TRP A 51 16.17 -4.12 -7.12
N ALA A 52 15.19 -4.09 -6.21
CA ALA A 52 14.15 -3.07 -6.18
C ALA A 52 14.65 -1.70 -5.71
N ASP A 53 15.71 -1.68 -4.91
CA ASP A 53 16.31 -0.45 -4.38
C ASP A 53 17.05 0.33 -5.46
N ARG A 54 16.51 1.50 -5.81
CA ARG A 54 17.10 2.44 -6.79
C ARG A 54 17.61 3.73 -6.14
N GLY A 55 17.84 3.70 -4.81
CA GLY A 55 18.32 4.84 -4.03
C GLY A 55 17.16 5.72 -3.57
N ASP A 56 16.59 6.51 -4.45
CA ASP A 56 15.49 7.43 -4.17
C ASP A 56 14.09 6.86 -4.41
N ARG A 57 14.01 5.64 -4.96
CA ARG A 57 12.76 4.97 -5.30
C ARG A 57 12.85 3.46 -5.20
N LEU A 58 11.72 2.82 -4.97
CA LEU A 58 11.52 1.39 -5.03
C LEU A 58 10.95 1.02 -6.41
N ALA A 59 11.65 0.17 -7.16
CA ALA A 59 11.20 -0.32 -8.45
C ALA A 59 10.55 -1.71 -8.32
N LEU A 60 9.38 -1.90 -8.93
CA LEU A 60 8.69 -3.18 -8.99
C LEU A 60 8.68 -3.70 -10.42
N LYS A 61 9.10 -4.96 -10.60
CA LYS A 61 9.03 -5.64 -11.90
C LYS A 61 7.59 -5.97 -12.27
N ASP A 62 7.33 -6.04 -13.56
CA ASP A 62 6.08 -6.52 -14.15
C ASP A 62 5.64 -7.87 -13.61
N THR A 63 6.56 -8.82 -13.52
CA THR A 63 6.31 -10.20 -13.01
C THR A 63 5.87 -10.26 -11.54
N TRP A 64 6.11 -9.21 -10.78
CA TRP A 64 5.66 -9.14 -9.37
C TRP A 64 4.28 -8.51 -9.21
N THR A 65 3.86 -7.72 -10.19
CA THR A 65 2.64 -6.92 -10.10
C THR A 65 1.43 -7.63 -10.70
N LYS A 66 0.27 -7.35 -10.14
CA LYS A 66 -1.00 -7.78 -10.74
C LYS A 66 -1.24 -6.97 -12.02
N GLY A 67 -1.41 -7.66 -13.13
CA GLY A 67 -1.59 -7.02 -14.45
C GLY A 67 -0.30 -6.77 -15.22
N GLY A 68 0.86 -7.22 -14.71
CA GLY A 68 2.11 -7.22 -15.46
C GLY A 68 2.67 -5.83 -15.79
N ARG A 69 2.39 -4.82 -14.97
CA ARG A 69 2.91 -3.46 -15.17
C ARG A 69 3.96 -3.12 -14.13
N PRO A 70 5.18 -2.77 -14.55
CA PRO A 70 6.20 -2.27 -13.65
C PRO A 70 5.78 -0.90 -13.12
N ARG A 71 6.24 -0.55 -11.93
CA ARG A 71 6.06 0.79 -11.37
C ARG A 71 7.16 1.15 -10.40
N GLU A 72 7.24 2.42 -10.10
CA GLU A 72 8.18 2.97 -9.13
C GLU A 72 7.43 3.70 -8.03
N ILE A 73 7.94 3.59 -6.80
CA ILE A 73 7.39 4.23 -5.61
C ILE A 73 8.50 5.04 -4.96
N PRO A 74 8.33 6.34 -4.73
CA PRO A 74 9.38 7.16 -4.14
C PRO A 74 9.68 6.74 -2.70
N ILE A 75 10.95 6.76 -2.34
CA ILE A 75 11.42 6.61 -0.95
C ILE A 75 11.51 8.02 -0.37
N ARG A 76 10.58 8.37 0.51
CA ARG A 76 10.34 9.74 0.97
C ARG A 76 10.81 10.05 2.38
N ASN A 77 11.08 9.01 3.17
CA ASN A 77 11.41 9.17 4.58
C ASN A 77 12.36 8.09 5.10
N ALA A 78 12.92 8.34 6.27
CA ALA A 78 13.87 7.45 6.92
C ALA A 78 13.26 6.09 7.29
N GLU A 79 11.97 6.04 7.62
CA GLU A 79 11.28 4.80 7.98
C GLU A 79 11.20 3.85 6.78
N GLN A 80 10.81 4.36 5.61
CA GLN A 80 10.81 3.59 4.35
C GLN A 80 12.21 3.07 4.02
N ARG A 81 13.24 3.92 4.17
CA ARG A 81 14.63 3.55 3.94
C ARG A 81 15.05 2.41 4.86
N GLN A 82 14.76 2.52 6.16
CA GLN A 82 15.12 1.51 7.15
C GLN A 82 14.44 0.16 6.85
N VAL A 83 13.15 0.15 6.56
CA VAL A 83 12.42 -1.08 6.23
C VAL A 83 13.02 -1.76 5.00
N LEU A 84 13.37 -1.00 3.96
CA LEU A 84 13.98 -1.54 2.76
C LEU A 84 15.39 -2.09 3.04
N ASP A 85 16.19 -1.43 3.83
CA ASP A 85 17.53 -1.89 4.19
C ASP A 85 17.48 -3.18 5.03
N GLU A 86 16.54 -3.28 5.96
CA GLU A 86 16.30 -4.51 6.73
C GLU A 86 15.79 -5.65 5.82
N ALA A 87 14.94 -5.35 4.84
CA ALA A 87 14.50 -6.34 3.85
C ALA A 87 15.64 -6.85 2.98
N LYS A 88 16.57 -5.97 2.58
CA LYS A 88 17.80 -6.35 1.87
C LYS A 88 18.69 -7.26 2.72
N ALA A 89 18.85 -6.93 3.98
CA ALA A 89 19.63 -7.75 4.91
C ALA A 89 19.04 -9.16 5.09
N LEU A 90 17.70 -9.27 5.16
CA LEU A 90 17.01 -10.55 5.30
C LEU A 90 17.07 -11.39 4.02
N ALA A 91 16.78 -10.79 2.88
CA ALA A 91 16.62 -11.51 1.61
C ALA A 91 17.95 -11.72 0.85
N GLY A 92 18.96 -10.91 1.13
CA GLY A 92 20.20 -10.89 0.34
C GLY A 92 19.88 -10.63 -1.14
N ARG A 93 20.40 -11.46 -2.04
CA ARG A 93 20.10 -11.38 -3.48
C ARG A 93 18.74 -11.96 -3.87
N GLY A 94 18.06 -12.65 -2.94
CA GLY A 94 16.79 -13.32 -3.17
C GLY A 94 15.58 -12.41 -3.01
N SER A 95 14.42 -13.07 -3.04
CA SER A 95 13.12 -12.46 -2.74
C SER A 95 12.74 -12.67 -1.27
N LEU A 96 11.55 -12.22 -0.89
CA LEU A 96 10.96 -12.55 0.41
C LEU A 96 10.24 -13.92 0.39
N ILE A 97 10.64 -14.77 -0.53
CA ILE A 97 10.36 -16.21 -0.53
C ILE A 97 11.64 -16.92 -0.11
N PRO A 98 11.69 -17.57 1.06
CA PRO A 98 12.86 -18.34 1.48
C PRO A 98 13.26 -19.38 0.43
N ALA A 99 14.55 -19.68 0.33
CA ALA A 99 15.09 -20.58 -0.71
C ALA A 99 14.46 -21.99 -0.68
N GLU A 100 14.05 -22.45 0.51
CA GLU A 100 13.42 -23.76 0.73
C GLU A 100 11.91 -23.79 0.42
N ARG A 101 11.30 -22.66 0.00
CA ARG A 101 9.86 -22.55 -0.28
C ARG A 101 9.58 -22.05 -1.68
N SER A 102 8.49 -22.54 -2.26
CA SER A 102 7.86 -21.94 -3.43
C SER A 102 7.03 -20.71 -3.02
N TYR A 103 6.63 -19.93 -4.03
CA TYR A 103 5.72 -18.79 -3.81
C TYR A 103 4.41 -19.22 -3.13
N VAL A 104 3.82 -20.33 -3.56
CA VAL A 104 2.56 -20.83 -3.00
C VAL A 104 2.72 -21.24 -1.54
N GLU A 105 3.83 -21.89 -1.19
CA GLU A 105 4.13 -22.27 0.19
C GLU A 105 4.34 -21.05 1.07
N GLN A 106 5.08 -20.04 0.60
CA GLN A 106 5.26 -18.81 1.35
C GLN A 106 3.96 -18.01 1.47
N LEU A 107 3.11 -17.99 0.44
CA LEU A 107 1.80 -17.35 0.51
C LEU A 107 0.91 -18.00 1.56
N ARG A 108 0.86 -19.34 1.61
CA ARG A 108 0.12 -20.08 2.65
C ARG A 108 0.69 -19.82 4.04
N ARG A 109 2.01 -19.76 4.14
CA ARG A 109 2.68 -19.41 5.40
C ARG A 109 2.31 -18.02 5.88
N PHE A 110 2.32 -17.05 4.97
CA PHE A 110 1.90 -15.68 5.23
C PHE A 110 0.45 -15.63 5.74
N GLU A 111 -0.46 -16.30 5.06
CA GLU A 111 -1.89 -16.35 5.44
C GLU A 111 -2.09 -16.99 6.82
N TYR A 112 -1.42 -18.10 7.07
CA TYR A 112 -1.45 -18.78 8.36
C TYR A 112 -0.92 -17.89 9.50
N GLN A 113 0.23 -17.26 9.31
CA GLN A 113 0.86 -16.39 10.30
C GLN A 113 -0.02 -15.17 10.62
N CYS A 114 -0.62 -14.55 9.61
CA CYS A 114 -1.54 -13.43 9.81
C CYS A 114 -2.79 -13.86 10.59
N ALA A 115 -3.39 -14.99 10.24
CA ALA A 115 -4.56 -15.53 10.94
C ALA A 115 -4.24 -15.85 12.41
N ALA A 116 -3.13 -16.55 12.66
CA ALA A 116 -2.69 -16.90 14.01
C ALA A 116 -2.37 -15.68 14.88
N ALA A 117 -1.88 -14.60 14.29
CA ALA A 117 -1.61 -13.34 14.98
C ALA A 117 -2.85 -12.45 15.17
N GLY A 118 -4.00 -12.82 14.62
CA GLY A 118 -5.20 -11.98 14.61
C GLY A 118 -5.09 -10.78 13.67
N ALA A 119 -4.13 -10.78 12.76
CA ALA A 119 -3.89 -9.70 11.80
C ALA A 119 -4.83 -9.86 10.59
N HIS A 120 -6.02 -9.29 10.72
CA HIS A 120 -7.04 -9.32 9.66
C HIS A 120 -7.03 -8.04 8.81
N ARG A 121 -7.69 -8.08 7.65
CA ARG A 121 -7.89 -6.91 6.76
C ARG A 121 -6.57 -6.23 6.33
N ILE A 122 -5.54 -7.01 6.06
CA ILE A 122 -4.19 -6.54 5.69
C ILE A 122 -4.23 -5.56 4.49
N HIS A 123 -5.16 -5.74 3.55
CA HIS A 123 -5.35 -4.81 2.44
C HIS A 123 -5.60 -3.35 2.89
N GLY A 124 -6.08 -3.15 4.11
CA GLY A 124 -6.23 -1.84 4.73
C GLY A 124 -4.92 -1.05 4.89
N GLN A 125 -3.77 -1.71 4.89
CA GLN A 125 -2.46 -1.04 4.88
C GLN A 125 -2.25 -0.19 3.61
N ARG A 126 -2.78 -0.63 2.47
CA ARG A 126 -2.75 0.17 1.22
C ARG A 126 -3.66 1.40 1.33
N HIS A 127 -4.80 1.28 1.98
CA HIS A 127 -5.65 2.43 2.27
C HIS A 127 -4.95 3.41 3.21
N GLN A 128 -4.25 2.91 4.23
CA GLN A 128 -3.47 3.74 5.13
C GLN A 128 -2.35 4.48 4.38
N TYR A 129 -1.60 3.78 3.53
CA TYR A 129 -0.58 4.40 2.67
C TYR A 129 -1.17 5.52 1.81
N ALA A 130 -2.27 5.25 1.10
CA ALA A 130 -2.93 6.23 0.25
C ALA A 130 -3.37 7.47 1.02
N GLN A 131 -3.98 7.31 2.19
CA GLN A 131 -4.45 8.42 3.01
C GLN A 131 -3.29 9.24 3.59
N THR A 132 -2.23 8.60 4.04
CA THR A 132 -1.01 9.27 4.50
C THR A 132 -0.37 10.06 3.35
N ARG A 133 -0.23 9.42 2.20
CA ARG A 133 0.35 10.05 1.00
C ARG A 133 -0.47 11.21 0.48
N TYR A 134 -1.79 11.09 0.51
CA TYR A 134 -2.70 12.18 0.14
C TYR A 134 -2.48 13.40 1.03
N ARG A 135 -2.38 13.19 2.35
CA ARG A 135 -2.11 14.29 3.29
C ARG A 135 -0.75 14.94 3.07
N GLU A 136 0.28 14.16 2.75
CA GLU A 136 1.61 14.69 2.41
C GLU A 136 1.57 15.58 1.16
N LEU A 137 0.83 15.16 0.13
CA LEU A 137 0.75 15.87 -1.14
C LEU A 137 -0.14 17.11 -1.09
N THR A 138 -1.22 17.09 -0.32
CA THR A 138 -2.23 18.15 -0.30
C THR A 138 -2.12 19.06 0.92
N GLY A 139 -1.59 18.58 2.04
CA GLY A 139 -1.55 19.29 3.32
C GLY A 139 -2.81 19.12 4.19
N TRP A 140 -3.86 18.41 3.71
CA TRP A 140 -5.07 18.12 4.47
C TRP A 140 -5.42 16.62 4.41
N PRO A 141 -6.25 16.11 5.37
CA PRO A 141 -6.65 14.72 5.37
C PRO A 141 -7.50 14.34 4.15
N ALA A 142 -7.39 13.07 3.73
CA ALA A 142 -8.31 12.52 2.73
C ALA A 142 -9.76 12.52 3.23
N PRO A 143 -10.76 12.61 2.35
CA PRO A 143 -12.17 12.56 2.74
C PRO A 143 -12.53 11.35 3.61
N ALA A 144 -12.00 10.18 3.32
CA ALA A 144 -12.20 8.96 4.12
C ALA A 144 -11.58 9.04 5.52
N ALA A 145 -10.59 9.93 5.73
CA ALA A 145 -9.95 10.21 7.02
C ALA A 145 -10.53 11.47 7.71
N GLY A 146 -11.72 11.93 7.30
CA GLY A 146 -12.41 13.08 7.88
C GLY A 146 -12.05 14.42 7.24
N GLY A 147 -11.31 14.44 6.13
CA GLY A 147 -10.97 15.66 5.40
C GLY A 147 -12.12 16.23 4.58
N PRO A 148 -11.89 17.39 3.93
CA PRO A 148 -12.90 18.08 3.14
C PRO A 148 -13.32 17.24 1.92
N ARG A 149 -14.59 17.33 1.55
CA ARG A 149 -15.12 16.69 0.35
C ARG A 149 -14.78 17.54 -0.87
N SER A 150 -14.73 16.95 -2.07
CA SER A 150 -14.41 17.68 -3.30
C SER A 150 -15.29 18.92 -3.54
N ARG A 151 -16.56 18.86 -3.12
CA ARG A 151 -17.48 19.99 -3.23
C ARG A 151 -17.09 21.19 -2.34
N ASP A 152 -16.36 20.91 -1.26
CA ASP A 152 -15.97 21.90 -0.26
C ASP A 152 -14.59 22.53 -0.58
N LEU A 153 -13.93 22.04 -1.64
CA LEU A 153 -12.60 22.50 -2.07
C LEU A 153 -12.70 23.73 -2.96
N THR A 154 -11.76 24.66 -2.80
CA THR A 154 -11.55 25.77 -3.75
C THR A 154 -11.03 25.25 -5.10
N PRO A 155 -11.07 26.06 -6.19
CA PRO A 155 -10.51 25.65 -7.48
C PRO A 155 -9.05 25.19 -7.41
N SER A 156 -8.18 25.90 -6.70
CA SER A 156 -6.77 25.52 -6.52
C SER A 156 -6.61 24.25 -5.69
N GLN A 157 -7.44 24.06 -4.67
CA GLN A 157 -7.43 22.82 -3.89
C GLN A 157 -7.93 21.62 -4.70
N ARG A 158 -8.87 21.80 -5.62
CA ARG A 158 -9.31 20.72 -6.53
C ARG A 158 -8.22 20.27 -7.47
N GLU A 159 -7.39 21.19 -7.94
CA GLU A 159 -6.22 20.82 -8.75
C GLU A 159 -5.22 20.02 -7.94
N ALA A 160 -4.86 20.47 -6.73
CA ALA A 160 -3.99 19.70 -5.83
C ALA A 160 -4.56 18.32 -5.47
N ASP A 161 -5.88 18.22 -5.22
CA ASP A 161 -6.58 16.95 -5.01
C ASP A 161 -6.43 16.00 -6.21
N ARG A 162 -6.62 16.54 -7.42
CA ARG A 162 -6.47 15.76 -8.66
C ARG A 162 -5.05 15.27 -8.86
N GLU A 163 -4.05 16.13 -8.73
CA GLU A 163 -2.64 15.78 -8.85
C GLU A 163 -2.24 14.73 -7.82
N ALA A 164 -2.67 14.89 -6.56
CA ALA A 164 -2.41 13.93 -5.51
C ALA A 164 -2.98 12.54 -5.84
N ARG A 165 -4.21 12.47 -6.34
CA ARG A 165 -4.86 11.22 -6.72
C ARG A 165 -4.16 10.53 -7.89
N LEU A 166 -3.70 11.28 -8.88
CA LEU A 166 -2.93 10.75 -10.00
C LEU A 166 -1.62 10.15 -9.50
N THR A 167 -0.86 10.87 -8.70
CA THR A 167 0.39 10.40 -8.10
C THR A 167 0.19 9.11 -7.30
N ILE A 168 -0.81 9.07 -6.42
CA ILE A 168 -1.12 7.87 -5.62
C ILE A 168 -1.56 6.71 -6.52
N SER A 169 -2.32 6.99 -7.58
CA SER A 169 -2.74 5.98 -8.55
C SER A 169 -1.54 5.30 -9.22
N GLU A 170 -0.55 6.07 -9.61
CA GLU A 170 0.70 5.58 -10.19
C GLU A 170 1.50 4.75 -9.16
N GLU A 171 1.71 5.28 -7.96
CA GLU A 171 2.43 4.60 -6.87
C GLU A 171 1.76 3.27 -6.47
N LEU A 172 0.44 3.21 -6.44
CA LEU A 172 -0.33 2.00 -6.13
C LEU A 172 -0.56 1.08 -7.33
N GLY A 173 -0.23 1.51 -8.55
CA GLY A 173 -0.44 0.74 -9.76
C GLY A 173 -1.92 0.52 -10.06
N HIS A 174 -2.73 1.55 -9.97
CA HIS A 174 -4.12 1.55 -10.40
C HIS A 174 -4.22 1.94 -11.88
N GLU A 175 -5.09 1.27 -12.62
CA GLU A 175 -5.29 1.57 -14.05
C GLU A 175 -6.12 2.82 -14.31
N ARG A 176 -6.87 3.28 -13.29
CA ARG A 176 -7.79 4.41 -13.38
C ARG A 176 -7.77 5.23 -12.11
N GLU A 177 -7.72 6.54 -12.27
CA GLU A 177 -7.85 7.52 -11.18
C GLU A 177 -9.08 7.25 -10.28
N GLN A 178 -10.19 6.80 -10.89
CA GLN A 178 -11.41 6.45 -10.17
C GLN A 178 -11.24 5.35 -9.12
N ILE A 179 -10.23 4.45 -9.27
CA ILE A 179 -9.94 3.41 -8.29
C ILE A 179 -9.25 4.03 -7.07
N THR A 180 -8.35 4.98 -7.28
CA THR A 180 -7.71 5.72 -6.18
C THR A 180 -8.73 6.50 -5.36
N ALA A 181 -9.74 7.07 -6.02
CA ALA A 181 -10.86 7.69 -5.33
C ALA A 181 -11.58 6.74 -4.35
N VAL A 182 -11.59 5.42 -4.53
CA VAL A 182 -12.14 4.45 -3.56
C VAL A 182 -11.30 4.38 -2.28
N TYR A 183 -9.98 4.59 -2.39
CA TYR A 183 -9.09 4.62 -1.22
C TYR A 183 -9.22 5.92 -0.43
N ASP A 184 -9.57 7.00 -1.11
CA ASP A 184 -9.65 8.36 -0.55
C ASP A 184 -11.08 8.85 -0.32
N ARG A 185 -12.11 8.10 -0.78
CA ARG A 185 -13.49 8.60 -0.90
C ARG A 185 -14.25 8.80 0.39
N CYS A 186 -14.91 9.96 0.33
CA CYS A 186 -16.31 10.16 0.64
C CYS A 186 -16.97 10.94 -0.51
N HIS A 187 -17.64 10.27 -1.48
CA HIS A 187 -18.46 10.97 -2.51
C HIS A 187 -19.83 10.35 -2.62
N PRO A 188 -20.91 11.13 -2.40
CA PRO A 188 -22.16 10.85 -3.07
C PRO A 188 -22.02 11.26 -4.55
N ARG A 189 -22.55 10.47 -5.46
CA ARG A 189 -22.71 10.89 -6.86
C ARG A 189 -23.51 12.19 -6.91
N ALA A 190 -23.03 13.15 -7.70
CA ALA A 190 -23.91 14.15 -8.24
C ALA A 190 -25.01 13.41 -9.05
N ASP A 191 -26.22 13.59 -8.65
CA ASP A 191 -27.38 13.19 -9.42
C ASP A 191 -27.29 13.90 -10.76
N LEU A 192 -27.19 13.12 -11.82
CA LEU A 192 -27.43 13.60 -13.18
C LEU A 192 -28.95 13.60 -13.37
N GLU A 193 -29.54 14.79 -13.29
CA GLU A 193 -30.81 15.09 -13.97
C GLU A 193 -30.58 15.15 -15.48
#